data_0987deeeba12f4d9376c731f03886a45
#
_entry.id   0987deeeba12f4d9376c731f03886a45
#
_cell.length_a   1.000
_cell.length_b   1.000
_cell.length_c   1.000
_cell.angle_alpha   90.00
_cell.angle_beta   90.00
_cell.angle_gamma   90.00
#
_symmetry.space_group_name_H-M   'P 1'
#
loop_
_entity.id
_entity.type
_entity.pdbx_description
1 polymer ?
#
loop_
_entity_poly.entity_id
_entity_poly.type
_entity_poly.pdbx_seq_one_letter_code
_entity_poly.pdbx_strand_id
1 'polypeptide(L)'
;KELDDPFVFLRPLGLRLHGLRGTLASTPDWYAAFMDRAVRMAERDKNYPSIVMWSMGNESGYGPNFAAISAWLHDFDPTRPVHYEGAQGVDGNPDPKTVDVISRFYTRVKQEYLNPGIAEGEDKERAENARWERLLEIAERTNDDRPVMTSEYAHSMGNALGNFKEYWDEIYSNPRMLGGFIWDWVDQGIYKELPDGRIMVAYGGDFGDKPNLKAFCFNGLLMSDRETTPKYWEVKKVYAPVQLAVNNGQLIVTNRNHHIDLSQYRCLWTLTIDGKQKEQGEITLPEVAPGESETITLPAFRSLSDKKALNRKSNNSNSTNMLSDCQLKVSIVLKSDALWAKAGHEVTWEQFCLQQGELLSADLINKGALQVKEDDKSLSVSGRGFSVQWEKKTVGSITSLMYNGKEILTQNHFPVQPVTQAFRAPTDNDKSFGNWLAKDWQLHGMDHPLISLESFDHEVRADGAVIVRIRTTNLYKEGNVTT
;
A
#
# COMPACT_ATOMS: atom_id res chain seq x y z
N LYS A 1 15.64 1.54 22.30
CA LYS A 1 14.99 2.48 21.36
C LYS A 1 13.97 3.36 22.10
N GLU A 2 13.03 2.78 22.83
CA GLU A 2 11.94 3.51 23.52
C GLU A 2 12.39 4.29 24.76
N LEU A 3 13.50 3.90 25.38
CA LEU A 3 14.06 4.57 26.55
C LEU A 3 14.82 5.86 26.18
N ASP A 4 15.27 5.98 24.94
CA ASP A 4 16.07 7.12 24.49
C ASP A 4 15.24 8.16 23.72
N ASP A 5 13.96 7.89 23.43
CA ASP A 5 13.04 8.87 22.88
C ASP A 5 12.28 9.60 24.00
N PRO A 6 12.71 10.81 24.38
CA PRO A 6 12.04 11.59 25.42
C PRO A 6 10.60 11.97 25.07
N PHE A 7 10.20 11.87 23.80
CA PHE A 7 8.82 12.12 23.39
C PHE A 7 7.84 11.06 23.91
N VAL A 8 8.26 9.80 24.01
CA VAL A 8 7.40 8.70 24.48
C VAL A 8 7.00 8.92 25.94
N PHE A 9 7.93 9.38 26.79
CA PHE A 9 7.68 9.54 28.22
C PHE A 9 7.11 10.91 28.61
N LEU A 10 7.38 11.94 27.83
CA LEU A 10 7.10 13.31 28.23
C LEU A 10 5.92 13.96 27.49
N ARG A 11 5.44 13.38 26.39
CA ARG A 11 4.19 13.78 25.74
C ARG A 11 2.98 13.82 26.69
N PRO A 12 2.77 12.83 27.56
CA PRO A 12 1.67 12.86 28.51
C PRO A 12 1.76 13.99 29.54
N LEU A 13 2.96 14.55 29.72
CA LEU A 13 3.20 15.64 30.67
C LEU A 13 3.13 17.03 30.02
N GLY A 14 2.83 17.12 28.72
CA GLY A 14 2.76 18.39 27.98
C GLY A 14 4.09 19.13 27.86
N LEU A 15 5.20 18.48 28.18
CA LEU A 15 6.53 19.07 28.11
C LEU A 15 7.11 18.92 26.70
N ARG A 16 7.24 20.01 25.98
CA ARG A 16 8.01 20.08 24.73
C ARG A 16 9.50 20.12 25.05
N LEU A 17 10.16 18.98 24.99
CA LEU A 17 11.61 18.88 25.18
C LEU A 17 12.36 18.97 23.83
N HIS A 18 12.12 20.06 23.08
CA HIS A 18 13.02 20.44 22.01
C HIS A 18 14.41 20.68 22.63
N GLY A 19 15.39 19.85 22.35
CA GLY A 19 16.76 20.01 22.76
C GLY A 19 17.40 18.86 23.56
N LEU A 20 16.64 17.86 24.00
CA LEU A 20 17.25 16.68 24.68
C LEU A 20 17.70 15.60 23.69
N ARG A 21 17.24 15.61 22.44
CA ARG A 21 17.76 14.73 21.41
C ARG A 21 19.24 15.03 21.21
N GLY A 22 20.06 14.03 21.38
CA GLY A 22 21.50 14.15 21.28
C GLY A 22 22.24 14.54 22.55
N THR A 23 21.56 14.77 23.68
CA THR A 23 22.25 15.08 24.94
C THR A 23 23.21 13.97 25.34
N LEU A 24 22.78 12.71 25.33
CA LEU A 24 23.65 11.58 25.60
C LEU A 24 24.77 11.42 24.57
N ALA A 25 24.45 11.61 23.30
CA ALA A 25 25.43 11.55 22.21
C ALA A 25 26.54 12.61 22.33
N SER A 26 26.26 13.71 23.03
CA SER A 26 27.19 14.83 23.24
C SER A 26 27.83 14.87 24.64
N THR A 27 27.35 14.05 25.58
CA THR A 27 27.84 14.06 26.96
C THR A 27 29.04 13.12 27.12
N PRO A 28 30.22 13.60 27.56
CA PRO A 28 31.41 12.76 27.66
C PRO A 28 31.27 11.58 28.62
N ASP A 29 30.45 11.68 29.65
CA ASP A 29 30.24 10.60 30.63
C ASP A 29 29.61 9.35 30.02
N TRP A 30 28.91 9.50 28.88
CA TRP A 30 28.29 8.41 28.16
C TRP A 30 29.18 7.78 27.10
N TYR A 31 30.35 8.35 26.83
CA TYR A 31 31.27 7.86 25.76
C TYR A 31 31.57 6.35 25.96
N ALA A 32 31.94 5.93 27.16
CA ALA A 32 32.26 4.53 27.41
C ALA A 32 31.09 3.58 27.15
N ALA A 33 29.86 4.01 27.46
CA ALA A 33 28.66 3.21 27.21
C ALA A 33 28.33 3.10 25.72
N PHE A 34 28.50 4.15 24.94
CA PHE A 34 28.35 4.16 23.50
C PHE A 34 29.39 3.23 22.82
N MET A 35 30.66 3.39 23.22
CA MET A 35 31.75 2.61 22.65
C MET A 35 31.62 1.11 23.00
N ASP A 36 31.25 0.75 24.24
CA ASP A 36 31.05 -0.64 24.65
C ASP A 36 30.02 -1.36 23.78
N ARG A 37 28.93 -0.69 23.43
CA ARG A 37 27.88 -1.26 22.56
C ARG A 37 28.36 -1.51 21.14
N ALA A 38 29.06 -0.54 20.56
CA ALA A 38 29.62 -0.66 19.21
C ALA A 38 30.67 -1.80 19.13
N VAL A 39 31.59 -1.85 20.12
CA VAL A 39 32.61 -2.89 20.21
C VAL A 39 31.97 -4.27 20.34
N ARG A 40 31.02 -4.45 21.25
CA ARG A 40 30.32 -5.73 21.42
C ARG A 40 29.55 -6.17 20.18
N MET A 41 28.88 -5.26 19.52
CA MET A 41 28.17 -5.54 18.26
C MET A 41 29.17 -6.02 17.20
N ALA A 42 30.20 -5.26 16.93
CA ALA A 42 31.16 -5.58 15.88
C ALA A 42 31.95 -6.86 16.17
N GLU A 43 32.44 -7.05 17.41
CA GLU A 43 33.16 -8.26 17.81
C GLU A 43 32.30 -9.51 17.77
N ARG A 44 31.03 -9.44 18.16
CA ARG A 44 30.10 -10.56 18.09
C ARG A 44 29.81 -10.95 16.64
N ASP A 45 29.63 -9.97 15.77
CA ASP A 45 28.98 -10.15 14.47
C ASP A 45 29.95 -10.09 13.27
N LYS A 46 31.23 -9.75 13.48
CA LYS A 46 32.26 -9.58 12.42
C LYS A 46 32.39 -10.76 11.44
N ASN A 47 32.12 -11.98 11.91
CA ASN A 47 32.27 -13.20 11.13
C ASN A 47 31.00 -13.57 10.32
N TYR A 48 29.94 -12.79 10.38
CA TYR A 48 28.75 -13.03 9.60
C TYR A 48 28.84 -12.34 8.22
N PRO A 49 28.97 -13.09 7.12
CA PRO A 49 29.10 -12.49 5.78
C PRO A 49 27.80 -11.81 5.30
N SER A 50 26.67 -12.06 5.94
CA SER A 50 25.41 -11.40 5.68
C SER A 50 25.35 -9.95 6.16
N ILE A 51 26.27 -9.55 7.06
CA ILE A 51 26.40 -8.16 7.49
C ILE A 51 27.21 -7.41 6.45
N VAL A 52 26.57 -6.45 5.79
CA VAL A 52 27.18 -5.65 4.72
C VAL A 52 27.50 -4.23 5.14
N MET A 53 27.01 -3.80 6.30
CA MET A 53 27.14 -2.43 6.80
C MET A 53 26.98 -2.39 8.32
N TRP A 54 27.74 -1.54 9.01
CA TRP A 54 27.60 -1.30 10.44
C TRP A 54 26.70 -0.09 10.68
N SER A 55 25.60 -0.27 11.41
CA SER A 55 24.74 0.82 11.84
C SER A 55 24.99 1.15 13.32
N MET A 56 25.31 2.39 13.60
CA MET A 56 25.74 2.82 14.93
C MET A 56 24.60 2.98 15.94
N GLY A 57 23.36 3.17 15.46
CA GLY A 57 22.21 3.40 16.34
C GLY A 57 20.93 3.71 15.58
N ASN A 58 19.92 4.18 16.34
CA ASN A 58 18.62 4.55 15.82
C ASN A 58 18.00 5.68 16.66
N GLU A 59 17.66 6.81 16.03
CA GLU A 59 16.93 7.96 16.59
C GLU A 59 17.48 8.52 17.91
N SER A 60 18.80 8.41 18.13
CA SER A 60 19.43 8.77 19.41
C SER A 60 20.17 10.12 19.37
N GLY A 61 19.87 10.95 18.36
CA GLY A 61 20.57 12.21 18.10
C GLY A 61 21.96 11.98 17.53
N TYR A 62 22.70 13.07 17.27
CA TYR A 62 24.06 13.01 16.77
C TYR A 62 25.00 13.86 17.64
N GLY A 63 26.21 13.38 17.84
CA GLY A 63 27.22 14.09 18.63
C GLY A 63 28.59 13.40 18.62
N PRO A 64 29.57 13.92 19.38
CA PRO A 64 30.94 13.41 19.44
C PRO A 64 31.06 11.92 19.76
N ASN A 65 30.17 11.36 20.56
CA ASN A 65 30.19 9.93 20.89
C ASN A 65 29.94 9.05 19.65
N PHE A 66 29.04 9.44 18.74
CA PHE A 66 28.85 8.76 17.47
C PHE A 66 30.02 8.93 16.50
N ALA A 67 30.62 10.13 16.47
CA ALA A 67 31.84 10.35 15.67
C ALA A 67 33.00 9.43 16.12
N ALA A 68 33.14 9.24 17.43
CA ALA A 68 34.13 8.33 17.99
C ALA A 68 33.86 6.85 17.68
N ILE A 69 32.59 6.41 17.73
CA ILE A 69 32.19 5.05 17.30
C ILE A 69 32.53 4.86 15.83
N SER A 70 32.19 5.82 14.98
CA SER A 70 32.48 5.77 13.54
C SER A 70 33.96 5.60 13.28
N ALA A 71 34.81 6.41 13.92
CA ALA A 71 36.26 6.32 13.77
C ALA A 71 36.77 4.94 14.21
N TRP A 72 36.29 4.40 15.30
CA TRP A 72 36.65 3.06 15.77
C TRP A 72 36.19 1.96 14.81
N LEU A 73 34.98 2.03 14.26
CA LEU A 73 34.46 1.04 13.32
C LEU A 73 35.26 1.03 12.03
N HIS A 74 35.65 2.19 11.49
CA HIS A 74 36.49 2.28 10.29
C HIS A 74 37.91 1.71 10.50
N ASP A 75 38.46 1.86 11.72
CA ASP A 75 39.74 1.27 12.09
C ASP A 75 39.63 -0.25 12.27
N PHE A 76 38.57 -0.69 12.96
CA PHE A 76 38.30 -2.11 13.26
C PHE A 76 37.96 -2.94 12.02
N ASP A 77 37.10 -2.40 11.16
CA ASP A 77 36.62 -3.08 9.93
C ASP A 77 36.52 -2.11 8.74
N PRO A 78 37.61 -1.86 8.05
CA PRO A 78 37.63 -0.96 6.87
C PRO A 78 36.92 -1.55 5.64
N THR A 79 36.36 -2.76 5.73
CA THR A 79 35.71 -3.43 4.61
C THR A 79 34.22 -3.17 4.51
N ARG A 80 33.59 -2.76 5.61
CA ARG A 80 32.14 -2.49 5.68
C ARG A 80 31.85 -1.01 5.93
N PRO A 81 30.96 -0.39 5.16
CA PRO A 81 30.58 1.00 5.38
C PRO A 81 29.87 1.18 6.74
N VAL A 82 29.99 2.38 7.28
CA VAL A 82 29.35 2.81 8.53
C VAL A 82 28.13 3.68 8.20
N HIS A 83 27.04 3.37 8.87
CA HIS A 83 25.74 4.02 8.72
C HIS A 83 25.22 4.55 10.05
N TYR A 84 24.53 5.69 9.99
CA TYR A 84 23.67 6.19 11.06
C TYR A 84 22.73 7.28 10.52
N GLU A 85 21.42 7.11 10.66
CA GLU A 85 20.44 8.08 10.14
C GLU A 85 20.46 9.41 10.90
N GLY A 86 20.86 9.41 12.18
CA GLY A 86 20.98 10.62 12.98
C GLY A 86 22.15 11.54 12.58
N ALA A 87 23.08 11.06 11.76
CA ALA A 87 24.18 11.87 11.20
C ALA A 87 23.69 12.77 10.08
N GLN A 88 22.90 13.77 10.44
CA GLN A 88 22.31 14.73 9.50
C GLN A 88 22.81 16.13 9.76
N GLY A 89 22.99 16.90 8.69
CA GLY A 89 23.24 18.33 8.77
C GLY A 89 22.03 19.05 9.38
N VAL A 90 22.30 20.08 10.18
CA VAL A 90 21.30 20.97 10.76
C VAL A 90 21.48 22.36 10.21
N ASP A 91 20.37 23.10 10.08
CA ASP A 91 20.40 24.52 9.64
C ASP A 91 21.13 24.74 8.31
N GLY A 92 20.92 23.84 7.31
CA GLY A 92 21.53 23.95 5.99
C GLY A 92 22.99 23.48 5.88
N ASN A 93 23.58 22.97 6.98
CA ASN A 93 24.89 22.36 6.93
C ASN A 93 24.87 21.00 6.23
N PRO A 94 25.96 20.58 5.56
CA PRO A 94 26.04 19.26 4.96
C PRO A 94 26.04 18.16 6.01
N ASP A 95 25.60 16.98 5.61
CA ASP A 95 25.64 15.80 6.47
C ASP A 95 27.08 15.45 6.92
N PRO A 96 27.29 15.09 8.17
CA PRO A 96 28.62 14.75 8.69
C PRO A 96 29.29 13.65 7.86
N LYS A 97 30.59 13.78 7.62
CA LYS A 97 31.41 12.78 6.90
C LYS A 97 31.83 11.59 7.78
N THR A 98 31.21 11.43 8.94
CA THR A 98 31.41 10.29 9.86
C THR A 98 30.64 9.05 9.42
N VAL A 99 29.77 9.14 8.42
CA VAL A 99 29.05 8.02 7.84
C VAL A 99 29.32 7.93 6.34
N ASP A 100 29.34 6.70 5.83
CA ASP A 100 29.62 6.43 4.41
C ASP A 100 28.36 6.43 3.56
N VAL A 101 27.21 6.39 4.17
CA VAL A 101 25.90 6.38 3.51
C VAL A 101 25.03 7.49 4.07
N ILE A 102 24.49 8.33 3.20
CA ILE A 102 23.47 9.31 3.60
C ILE A 102 22.14 8.57 3.82
N SER A 103 21.55 8.78 4.95
CA SER A 103 20.32 8.07 5.31
C SER A 103 19.25 9.02 5.84
N ARG A 104 18.01 8.68 5.56
CA ARG A 104 16.82 9.35 6.11
C ARG A 104 15.78 8.33 6.52
N PHE A 105 14.84 8.75 7.37
CA PHE A 105 13.61 8.03 7.69
C PHE A 105 12.44 8.69 6.97
N TYR A 106 11.53 7.90 6.43
CA TYR A 106 10.23 8.33 5.91
C TYR A 106 10.31 9.55 4.99
N THR A 107 11.23 9.50 4.03
CA THR A 107 11.39 10.53 2.99
C THR A 107 10.14 10.63 2.12
N ARG A 108 9.98 11.76 1.45
CA ARG A 108 8.92 11.96 0.47
C ARG A 108 9.27 11.30 -0.86
N VAL A 109 8.24 10.86 -1.57
CA VAL A 109 8.35 10.41 -2.96
C VAL A 109 7.96 11.56 -3.88
N LYS A 110 6.68 11.91 -3.92
CA LYS A 110 6.15 13.02 -4.71
C LYS A 110 5.35 13.94 -3.83
N GLN A 111 5.56 15.23 -3.99
CA GLN A 111 4.90 16.25 -3.20
C GLN A 111 3.38 16.17 -3.29
N GLU A 112 2.84 15.95 -4.49
CA GLU A 112 1.41 15.89 -4.78
C GLU A 112 0.63 14.80 -4.03
N TYR A 113 1.31 13.80 -3.48
CA TYR A 113 0.66 12.71 -2.72
C TYR A 113 0.52 13.00 -1.24
N LEU A 114 1.14 14.04 -0.72
CA LEU A 114 1.21 14.27 0.72
C LEU A 114 0.00 15.01 1.26
N ASN A 115 -0.35 16.11 0.63
CA ASN A 115 -1.49 16.93 1.01
C ASN A 115 -1.99 17.68 -0.23
N PRO A 116 -2.91 17.11 -1.02
CA PRO A 116 -3.44 17.79 -2.19
C PRO A 116 -3.99 19.17 -1.83
N GLY A 117 -3.43 20.22 -2.44
CA GLY A 117 -3.86 21.60 -2.22
C GLY A 117 -3.16 22.35 -1.07
N ILE A 118 -2.22 21.72 -0.37
CA ILE A 118 -1.37 22.39 0.63
C ILE A 118 0.02 22.56 0.06
N ALA A 119 0.55 23.78 0.10
CA ALA A 119 1.88 24.07 -0.37
C ALA A 119 2.97 23.37 0.46
N GLU A 120 4.08 23.02 -0.16
CA GLU A 120 5.19 22.39 0.52
C GLU A 120 5.71 23.24 1.69
N GLY A 121 5.86 22.63 2.84
CA GLY A 121 6.35 23.29 4.05
C GLY A 121 5.27 23.97 4.92
N GLU A 122 4.01 24.03 4.48
CA GLU A 122 2.92 24.61 5.28
C GLU A 122 2.31 23.62 6.29
N ASP A 123 2.43 22.31 6.05
CA ASP A 123 1.90 21.25 6.92
C ASP A 123 2.98 20.58 7.78
N LYS A 124 3.84 21.39 8.39
CA LYS A 124 4.98 20.90 9.20
C LYS A 124 4.57 20.15 10.46
N GLU A 125 3.38 20.41 10.97
CA GLU A 125 2.95 19.86 12.25
C GLU A 125 2.35 18.44 12.16
N ARG A 126 1.89 18.02 10.98
CA ARG A 126 1.23 16.71 10.79
C ARG A 126 2.18 15.56 10.50
N ALA A 127 3.36 15.86 10.03
CA ALA A 127 4.35 14.87 9.65
C ALA A 127 5.54 14.87 10.61
N GLU A 128 5.32 14.50 11.87
CA GLU A 128 6.39 14.46 12.89
C GLU A 128 7.60 13.62 12.46
N ASN A 129 7.42 12.64 11.57
CA ASN A 129 8.47 11.75 11.09
C ASN A 129 8.72 11.85 9.58
N ALA A 130 7.86 12.50 8.81
CA ALA A 130 8.10 12.74 7.40
C ALA A 130 9.12 13.86 7.25
N ARG A 131 10.31 13.52 6.86
CA ARG A 131 11.33 14.51 6.53
C ARG A 131 10.93 15.19 5.23
N TRP A 132 11.11 16.51 5.19
CA TRP A 132 10.68 17.36 4.08
C TRP A 132 11.52 17.16 2.81
N GLU A 133 12.62 16.41 2.90
CA GLU A 133 13.52 16.11 1.79
C GLU A 133 13.03 14.86 1.03
N ARG A 134 13.03 14.95 -0.28
CA ARG A 134 12.93 13.77 -1.14
C ARG A 134 14.28 13.06 -1.21
N LEU A 135 14.26 11.74 -1.21
CA LEU A 135 15.48 10.95 -1.33
C LEU A 135 16.20 11.24 -2.66
N LEU A 136 15.44 11.40 -3.75
CA LEU A 136 15.96 11.74 -5.05
C LEU A 136 16.68 13.11 -5.05
N GLU A 137 16.13 14.12 -4.38
CA GLU A 137 16.78 15.43 -4.25
C GLU A 137 18.13 15.36 -3.53
N ILE A 138 18.24 14.49 -2.52
CA ILE A 138 19.50 14.23 -1.83
C ILE A 138 20.48 13.53 -2.77
N ALA A 139 20.00 12.54 -3.53
CA ALA A 139 20.85 11.80 -4.49
C ALA A 139 21.34 12.67 -5.66
N GLU A 140 20.62 13.72 -6.01
CA GLU A 140 21.00 14.66 -7.08
C GLU A 140 21.98 15.77 -6.63
N ARG A 141 22.27 15.86 -5.33
CA ARG A 141 23.25 16.85 -4.82
C ARG A 141 24.64 16.59 -5.40
N THR A 142 25.25 17.65 -5.91
CA THR A 142 26.58 17.58 -6.57
C THR A 142 27.76 17.74 -5.63
N ASN A 143 27.51 18.16 -4.38
CA ASN A 143 28.55 18.41 -3.36
C ASN A 143 28.81 17.23 -2.44
N ASP A 144 28.09 16.12 -2.64
CA ASP A 144 28.23 14.88 -1.89
C ASP A 144 27.96 13.69 -2.83
N ASP A 145 28.89 12.77 -2.92
CA ASP A 145 28.85 11.60 -3.82
C ASP A 145 28.52 10.29 -3.09
N ARG A 146 28.29 10.34 -1.78
CA ARG A 146 27.93 9.17 -0.99
C ARG A 146 26.63 8.54 -1.47
N PRO A 147 26.49 7.19 -1.39
CA PRO A 147 25.23 6.52 -1.59
C PRO A 147 24.14 7.05 -0.67
N VAL A 148 22.89 6.95 -1.10
CA VAL A 148 21.73 7.48 -0.39
C VAL A 148 20.72 6.35 -0.15
N MET A 149 20.15 6.27 1.03
CA MET A 149 19.11 5.29 1.36
C MET A 149 18.04 5.84 2.30
N THR A 150 16.89 5.18 2.33
CA THR A 150 15.91 5.38 3.38
C THR A 150 15.99 4.18 4.35
N SER A 151 16.65 4.37 5.49
CA SER A 151 16.93 3.27 6.42
C SER A 151 15.73 2.89 7.28
N GLU A 152 14.65 3.64 7.18
CA GLU A 152 13.34 3.25 7.69
C GLU A 152 12.28 3.94 6.83
N TYR A 153 11.38 3.14 6.23
CA TYR A 153 10.30 3.68 5.38
C TYR A 153 9.12 2.71 5.33
N ALA A 154 8.05 3.14 4.65
CA ALA A 154 6.89 2.31 4.40
C ALA A 154 6.35 1.66 5.69
N HIS A 155 6.18 2.47 6.76
CA HIS A 155 5.67 2.02 8.05
C HIS A 155 4.39 1.20 7.86
N SER A 156 4.46 -0.11 8.15
CA SER A 156 3.46 -1.08 7.69
C SER A 156 2.31 -1.30 8.66
N MET A 157 2.06 -0.36 9.56
CA MET A 157 0.95 -0.41 10.50
C MET A 157 -0.40 -0.36 9.78
N GLY A 158 -1.33 -1.24 10.16
CA GLY A 158 -2.71 -1.24 9.69
C GLY A 158 -2.85 -1.37 8.16
N ASN A 159 -3.49 -0.40 7.53
CA ASN A 159 -3.74 -0.33 6.08
C ASN A 159 -2.67 0.46 5.30
N ALA A 160 -1.44 0.43 5.76
CA ALA A 160 -0.29 1.11 5.15
C ALA A 160 0.19 0.45 3.86
N LEU A 161 1.29 0.98 3.34
CA LEU A 161 2.05 0.87 2.12
C LEU A 161 1.49 1.68 0.94
N GLY A 162 1.03 2.90 1.20
CA GLY A 162 0.80 3.85 0.11
C GLY A 162 2.11 4.28 -0.57
N ASN A 163 2.06 4.48 -1.89
CA ASN A 163 3.17 4.99 -2.71
C ASN A 163 4.44 4.12 -2.72
N PHE A 164 4.33 2.82 -2.39
CA PHE A 164 5.49 1.95 -2.32
C PHE A 164 6.15 1.73 -3.69
N LYS A 165 5.34 1.61 -4.74
CA LYS A 165 5.82 1.52 -6.11
C LYS A 165 6.57 2.79 -6.53
N GLU A 166 6.04 3.95 -6.21
CA GLU A 166 6.62 5.25 -6.54
C GLU A 166 7.99 5.46 -5.87
N TYR A 167 8.19 4.99 -4.64
CA TYR A 167 9.50 4.95 -4.00
C TYR A 167 10.51 4.20 -4.87
N TRP A 168 10.13 3.03 -5.37
CA TRP A 168 11.03 2.20 -6.15
C TRP A 168 11.22 2.68 -7.59
N ASP A 169 10.24 3.36 -8.16
CA ASP A 169 10.44 4.05 -9.44
C ASP A 169 11.52 5.14 -9.31
N GLU A 170 11.54 5.91 -8.20
CA GLU A 170 12.59 6.89 -7.93
C GLU A 170 13.94 6.21 -7.59
N ILE A 171 13.95 5.19 -6.75
CA ILE A 171 15.18 4.46 -6.38
C ILE A 171 15.88 3.90 -7.63
N TYR A 172 15.14 3.27 -8.53
CA TYR A 172 15.72 2.76 -9.79
C TYR A 172 16.14 3.86 -10.78
N SER A 173 15.66 5.08 -10.61
CA SER A 173 16.00 6.19 -11.52
C SER A 173 17.39 6.79 -11.28
N ASN A 174 18.00 6.56 -10.11
CA ASN A 174 19.28 7.16 -9.74
C ASN A 174 20.23 6.12 -9.11
N PRO A 175 21.43 5.89 -9.68
CA PRO A 175 22.36 4.85 -9.23
C PRO A 175 22.94 5.09 -7.82
N ARG A 176 22.83 6.29 -7.26
CA ARG A 176 23.23 6.58 -5.87
C ARG A 176 22.23 6.09 -4.86
N MET A 177 20.97 5.82 -5.27
CA MET A 177 19.92 5.36 -4.37
C MET A 177 20.00 3.86 -4.17
N LEU A 178 20.33 3.43 -2.95
CA LEU A 178 20.53 2.01 -2.61
C LEU A 178 19.22 1.25 -2.34
N GLY A 179 18.15 1.96 -1.94
CA GLY A 179 16.92 1.35 -1.48
C GLY A 179 16.53 1.75 -0.07
N GLY A 180 15.93 0.83 0.67
CA GLY A 180 15.50 1.10 2.04
C GLY A 180 15.10 -0.14 2.83
N PHE A 181 14.88 0.05 4.13
CA PHE A 181 14.40 -0.99 5.03
C PHE A 181 12.98 -0.68 5.50
N ILE A 182 12.04 -1.57 5.17
CA ILE A 182 10.64 -1.42 5.56
C ILE A 182 10.50 -1.57 7.07
N TRP A 183 9.76 -0.67 7.70
CA TRP A 183 9.35 -0.83 9.08
C TRP A 183 7.91 -1.35 9.14
N ASP A 184 7.61 -2.65 9.40
CA ASP A 184 8.52 -3.68 9.87
C ASP A 184 8.22 -5.00 9.13
N TRP A 185 8.98 -6.06 9.37
CA TRP A 185 8.76 -7.35 8.71
C TRP A 185 7.56 -8.10 9.27
N VAL A 186 7.42 -8.15 10.60
CA VAL A 186 6.39 -8.96 11.27
C VAL A 186 5.81 -8.20 12.47
N ASP A 187 4.50 -8.29 12.64
CA ASP A 187 3.83 -7.78 13.83
C ASP A 187 4.43 -8.35 15.12
N GLN A 188 4.72 -7.48 16.08
CA GLN A 188 5.41 -7.83 17.34
C GLN A 188 4.42 -8.14 18.46
N GLY A 189 3.24 -8.65 18.15
CA GLY A 189 2.22 -9.02 19.13
C GLY A 189 2.58 -10.29 19.91
N ILE A 190 2.03 -10.41 21.10
CA ILE A 190 2.26 -11.54 22.02
C ILE A 190 0.96 -12.31 22.19
N TYR A 191 1.02 -13.64 22.08
CA TYR A 191 -0.16 -14.47 22.31
C TYR A 191 -0.62 -14.40 23.78
N LYS A 192 -1.91 -14.17 23.97
CA LYS A 192 -2.57 -14.12 25.26
C LYS A 192 -3.82 -14.99 25.25
N GLU A 193 -3.92 -15.91 26.16
CA GLU A 193 -5.13 -16.71 26.38
C GLU A 193 -6.16 -15.87 27.15
N LEU A 194 -7.38 -15.85 26.66
CA LEU A 194 -8.52 -15.21 27.29
C LEU A 194 -9.22 -16.16 28.26
N PRO A 195 -10.01 -15.66 29.23
CA PRO A 195 -10.72 -16.50 30.20
C PRO A 195 -11.66 -17.54 29.58
N ASP A 196 -12.11 -17.35 28.37
CA ASP A 196 -12.95 -18.27 27.61
C ASP A 196 -12.17 -19.27 26.75
N GLY A 197 -10.84 -19.32 26.89
CA GLY A 197 -9.93 -20.21 26.17
C GLY A 197 -9.56 -19.76 24.75
N ARG A 198 -10.07 -18.64 24.25
CA ARG A 198 -9.62 -18.07 22.96
C ARG A 198 -8.23 -17.48 23.10
N ILE A 199 -7.46 -17.60 22.03
CA ILE A 199 -6.15 -16.94 21.92
C ILE A 199 -6.33 -15.63 21.19
N MET A 200 -5.83 -14.54 21.74
CA MET A 200 -5.69 -13.25 21.07
C MET A 200 -4.23 -12.89 20.85
N VAL A 201 -3.96 -12.09 19.87
CA VAL A 201 -2.66 -11.42 19.71
C VAL A 201 -2.77 -10.07 20.43
N ALA A 202 -2.03 -9.92 21.50
CA ALA A 202 -2.10 -8.79 22.41
C ALA A 202 -0.99 -7.77 22.13
N TYR A 203 -1.25 -6.51 22.50
CA TYR A 203 -0.33 -5.39 22.37
C TYR A 203 -0.30 -4.53 23.65
N GLY A 204 0.37 -3.39 23.59
CA GLY A 204 0.54 -2.50 24.73
C GLY A 204 -0.77 -2.09 25.41
N GLY A 205 -0.86 -2.33 26.70
CA GLY A 205 -2.05 -2.10 27.54
C GLY A 205 -2.91 -3.35 27.80
N ASP A 206 -2.82 -4.37 26.95
CA ASP A 206 -3.60 -5.61 27.10
C ASP A 206 -3.15 -6.44 28.31
N PHE A 207 -1.94 -6.21 28.80
CA PHE A 207 -1.38 -6.84 30.01
C PHE A 207 -1.50 -5.94 31.26
N GLY A 208 -2.18 -4.78 31.15
CA GLY A 208 -2.32 -3.80 32.23
C GLY A 208 -1.11 -2.87 32.38
N ASP A 209 -0.17 -2.94 31.46
CA ASP A 209 1.03 -2.10 31.39
C ASP A 209 0.71 -0.64 31.13
N LYS A 210 1.42 0.27 31.81
CA LYS A 210 1.29 1.72 31.63
C LYS A 210 2.66 2.37 31.96
N PRO A 211 3.13 3.29 31.10
CA PRO A 211 2.58 3.72 29.82
C PRO A 211 2.71 2.64 28.73
N ASN A 212 1.95 2.77 27.63
CA ASN A 212 2.03 1.88 26.47
C ASN A 212 1.67 2.64 25.19
N LEU A 213 2.03 2.07 24.04
CA LEU A 213 1.77 2.60 22.71
C LEU A 213 0.67 1.83 21.94
N LYS A 214 -0.12 1.02 22.66
CA LYS A 214 -1.22 0.23 22.09
C LYS A 214 -0.74 -0.60 20.88
N ALA A 215 -1.45 -0.50 19.75
CA ALA A 215 -1.17 -1.24 18.51
C ALA A 215 0.10 -0.78 17.76
N PHE A 216 0.92 0.12 18.32
CA PHE A 216 2.12 0.64 17.66
C PHE A 216 3.28 -0.39 17.56
N CYS A 217 3.01 -1.62 17.89
CA CYS A 217 3.87 -2.79 17.63
C CYS A 217 3.30 -3.71 16.52
N PHE A 218 2.17 -3.37 15.92
CA PHE A 218 1.58 -4.07 14.78
C PHE A 218 1.95 -3.34 13.48
N ASN A 219 3.23 -3.39 13.18
CA ASN A 219 3.86 -2.64 12.08
C ASN A 219 4.30 -3.57 10.94
N GLY A 220 3.95 -4.85 11.00
CA GLY A 220 4.48 -5.89 10.13
C GLY A 220 3.85 -5.95 8.75
N LEU A 221 4.65 -6.38 7.77
CA LEU A 221 4.16 -6.92 6.51
C LEU A 221 3.45 -8.25 6.71
N LEU A 222 3.87 -9.00 7.72
CA LEU A 222 3.26 -10.25 8.16
C LEU A 222 2.57 -10.05 9.51
N MET A 223 1.57 -10.84 9.77
CA MET A 223 0.97 -10.93 11.10
C MET A 223 1.93 -11.60 12.10
N SER A 224 1.63 -11.54 13.39
CA SER A 224 2.46 -12.13 14.45
C SER A 224 2.68 -13.63 14.31
N ASP A 225 1.76 -14.34 13.68
CA ASP A 225 1.84 -15.79 13.34
C ASP A 225 2.54 -16.09 12.02
N ARG A 226 3.02 -15.05 11.33
CA ARG A 226 3.66 -15.10 10.01
C ARG A 226 2.67 -15.24 8.83
N GLU A 227 1.37 -15.15 9.04
CA GLU A 227 0.42 -15.07 7.92
C GLU A 227 0.67 -13.81 7.09
N THR A 228 0.51 -13.95 5.78
CA THR A 228 0.74 -12.84 4.84
C THR A 228 -0.44 -11.88 4.84
N THR A 229 -0.13 -10.60 4.73
CA THR A 229 -1.12 -9.52 4.56
C THR A 229 -1.15 -9.02 3.11
N PRO A 230 -2.14 -8.23 2.71
CA PRO A 230 -2.12 -7.57 1.39
C PRO A 230 -0.85 -6.76 1.12
N LYS A 231 -0.27 -6.15 2.16
CA LYS A 231 0.99 -5.38 2.10
C LYS A 231 2.18 -6.23 1.61
N TYR A 232 2.25 -7.48 2.05
CA TYR A 232 3.28 -8.43 1.61
C TYR A 232 3.25 -8.67 0.10
N TRP A 233 2.05 -8.77 -0.47
CA TRP A 233 1.89 -9.00 -1.91
C TRP A 233 2.27 -7.77 -2.74
N GLU A 234 2.01 -6.57 -2.24
CA GLU A 234 2.50 -5.33 -2.84
C GLU A 234 4.03 -5.28 -2.85
N VAL A 235 4.66 -5.59 -1.72
CA VAL A 235 6.13 -5.65 -1.63
C VAL A 235 6.71 -6.72 -2.57
N LYS A 236 6.13 -7.91 -2.62
CA LYS A 236 6.54 -8.96 -3.57
C LYS A 236 6.51 -8.46 -5.01
N LYS A 237 5.46 -7.72 -5.38
CA LYS A 237 5.30 -7.18 -6.72
C LYS A 237 6.33 -6.11 -7.04
N VAL A 238 6.53 -5.17 -6.14
CA VAL A 238 7.46 -4.04 -6.35
C VAL A 238 8.92 -4.48 -6.31
N TYR A 239 9.26 -5.43 -5.44
CA TYR A 239 10.61 -5.98 -5.31
C TYR A 239 10.94 -7.06 -6.37
N ALA A 240 10.01 -7.33 -7.29
CA ALA A 240 10.22 -8.37 -8.27
C ALA A 240 11.53 -8.17 -9.05
N PRO A 241 12.39 -9.21 -9.15
CA PRO A 241 13.69 -9.11 -9.82
C PRO A 241 13.57 -9.05 -11.35
N VAL A 242 12.37 -9.22 -11.88
CA VAL A 242 12.06 -9.12 -13.31
C VAL A 242 10.87 -8.19 -13.49
N GLN A 243 11.03 -7.15 -14.29
CA GLN A 243 9.97 -6.24 -14.66
C GLN A 243 9.47 -6.56 -16.06
N LEU A 244 8.14 -6.46 -16.23
CA LEU A 244 7.47 -6.75 -17.49
C LEU A 244 6.70 -5.51 -17.96
N ALA A 245 6.80 -5.21 -19.26
CA ALA A 245 6.02 -4.17 -19.92
C ALA A 245 5.61 -4.63 -21.32
N VAL A 246 4.53 -4.08 -21.85
CA VAL A 246 4.14 -4.29 -23.26
C VAL A 246 4.18 -2.97 -23.99
N ASN A 247 4.88 -2.96 -25.12
CA ASN A 247 4.95 -1.81 -26.01
C ASN A 247 4.82 -2.29 -27.47
N ASN A 248 3.91 -1.66 -28.24
CA ASN A 248 3.68 -1.96 -29.65
C ASN A 248 3.52 -3.45 -29.97
N GLY A 249 2.80 -4.20 -29.13
CA GLY A 249 2.59 -5.65 -29.34
C GLY A 249 3.83 -6.51 -29.09
N GLN A 250 4.79 -6.02 -28.34
CA GLN A 250 5.97 -6.76 -27.90
C GLN A 250 6.09 -6.71 -26.40
N LEU A 251 6.58 -7.80 -25.79
CA LEU A 251 6.88 -7.88 -24.37
C LEU A 251 8.31 -7.39 -24.15
N ILE A 252 8.47 -6.42 -23.27
CA ILE A 252 9.78 -5.97 -22.78
C ILE A 252 10.00 -6.64 -21.42
N VAL A 253 11.14 -7.30 -21.27
CA VAL A 253 11.56 -7.96 -20.04
C VAL A 253 12.84 -7.27 -19.55
N THR A 254 12.78 -6.69 -18.36
CA THR A 254 13.92 -6.01 -17.73
C THR A 254 14.44 -6.85 -16.57
N ASN A 255 15.75 -7.11 -16.55
CA ASN A 255 16.43 -7.79 -15.47
C ASN A 255 16.82 -6.80 -14.37
N ARG A 256 16.20 -6.89 -13.22
CA ARG A 256 16.49 -6.09 -12.01
C ARG A 256 17.42 -6.81 -11.02
N ASN A 257 17.90 -8.02 -11.34
CA ASN A 257 18.95 -8.65 -10.54
C ASN A 257 20.27 -7.88 -10.69
N HIS A 258 21.14 -7.97 -9.70
CA HIS A 258 22.45 -7.31 -9.71
C HIS A 258 23.58 -8.23 -10.20
N HIS A 259 23.43 -9.56 -10.11
CA HIS A 259 24.54 -10.50 -10.31
C HIS A 259 24.20 -11.71 -11.19
N ILE A 260 22.95 -11.88 -11.58
CA ILE A 260 22.48 -13.03 -12.35
C ILE A 260 21.64 -12.59 -13.54
N ASP A 261 21.77 -13.33 -14.63
CA ASP A 261 20.92 -13.16 -15.81
C ASP A 261 19.54 -13.82 -15.64
N LEU A 262 18.71 -13.77 -16.67
CA LEU A 262 17.37 -14.35 -16.64
C LEU A 262 17.28 -15.82 -17.04
N SER A 263 18.39 -16.52 -17.30
CA SER A 263 18.40 -17.93 -17.75
C SER A 263 17.83 -18.92 -16.73
N GLN A 264 17.79 -18.54 -15.45
CA GLN A 264 17.21 -19.34 -14.37
C GLN A 264 15.68 -19.31 -14.31
N TYR A 265 15.04 -18.47 -15.11
CA TYR A 265 13.58 -18.31 -15.15
C TYR A 265 12.98 -18.89 -16.44
N ARG A 266 11.68 -19.17 -16.38
CA ARG A 266 10.83 -19.44 -17.55
C ARG A 266 9.74 -18.38 -17.61
N CYS A 267 9.31 -18.04 -18.80
CA CYS A 267 8.20 -17.13 -19.03
C CYS A 267 6.98 -17.93 -19.50
N LEU A 268 5.94 -17.95 -18.69
CA LEU A 268 4.64 -18.52 -19.01
C LEU A 268 3.68 -17.41 -19.41
N TRP A 269 2.81 -17.66 -20.38
CA TRP A 269 1.80 -16.69 -20.78
C TRP A 269 0.45 -17.34 -20.98
N THR A 270 -0.61 -16.59 -20.72
CA THR A 270 -2.01 -16.99 -20.92
C THR A 270 -2.81 -15.84 -21.53
N LEU A 271 -3.45 -16.09 -22.66
CA LEU A 271 -4.38 -15.17 -23.31
C LEU A 271 -5.80 -15.56 -22.94
N THR A 272 -6.56 -14.62 -22.39
CA THR A 272 -8.00 -14.75 -22.12
C THR A 272 -8.80 -13.80 -23.00
N ILE A 273 -9.94 -14.27 -23.49
CA ILE A 273 -10.90 -13.46 -24.23
C ILE A 273 -12.25 -13.62 -23.54
N ASP A 274 -12.86 -12.49 -23.16
CA ASP A 274 -14.12 -12.44 -22.39
C ASP A 274 -14.10 -13.39 -21.17
N GLY A 275 -12.97 -13.35 -20.41
CA GLY A 275 -12.76 -14.16 -19.22
C GLY A 275 -12.49 -15.65 -19.44
N LYS A 276 -12.43 -16.10 -20.71
CA LYS A 276 -12.15 -17.52 -21.04
C LYS A 276 -10.74 -17.65 -21.60
N GLN A 277 -9.98 -18.59 -21.06
CA GLN A 277 -8.66 -18.92 -21.59
C GLN A 277 -8.78 -19.39 -23.05
N LYS A 278 -8.02 -18.78 -23.94
CA LYS A 278 -7.94 -19.10 -25.36
C LYS A 278 -6.67 -19.81 -25.74
N GLU A 279 -5.56 -19.26 -25.28
CA GLU A 279 -4.24 -19.78 -25.58
C GLU A 279 -3.37 -19.66 -24.34
N GLN A 280 -2.38 -20.51 -24.26
CA GLN A 280 -1.31 -20.43 -23.28
C GLN A 280 -0.03 -21.00 -23.87
N GLY A 281 1.09 -20.64 -23.29
CA GLY A 281 2.37 -21.19 -23.72
C GLY A 281 3.50 -20.82 -22.80
N GLU A 282 4.66 -21.31 -23.17
CA GLU A 282 5.91 -21.03 -22.52
C GLU A 282 6.91 -20.54 -23.56
N ILE A 283 7.75 -19.59 -23.18
CA ILE A 283 8.92 -19.19 -23.94
C ILE A 283 10.15 -19.21 -23.05
N THR A 284 11.27 -19.57 -23.65
CA THR A 284 12.56 -19.43 -22.99
C THR A 284 12.95 -17.96 -23.01
N LEU A 285 13.33 -17.43 -21.84
CA LEU A 285 13.86 -16.08 -21.75
C LEU A 285 15.27 -16.04 -22.38
N PRO A 286 15.63 -14.98 -23.10
CA PRO A 286 16.99 -14.75 -23.51
C PRO A 286 17.91 -14.53 -22.28
N GLU A 287 19.20 -14.61 -22.49
CA GLU A 287 20.20 -14.19 -21.51
C GLU A 287 20.19 -12.66 -21.44
N VAL A 288 19.46 -12.12 -20.46
CA VAL A 288 19.41 -10.68 -20.20
C VAL A 288 20.33 -10.38 -19.04
N ALA A 289 21.36 -9.61 -19.28
CA ALA A 289 22.32 -9.24 -18.24
C ALA A 289 21.68 -8.37 -17.14
N PRO A 290 22.26 -8.31 -15.93
CA PRO A 290 21.82 -7.43 -14.87
C PRO A 290 21.67 -5.98 -15.31
N GLY A 291 20.52 -5.36 -15.04
CA GLY A 291 20.19 -3.98 -15.43
C GLY A 291 19.74 -3.80 -16.87
N GLU A 292 19.85 -4.83 -17.72
CA GLU A 292 19.49 -4.73 -19.15
C GLU A 292 18.03 -5.13 -19.40
N SER A 293 17.55 -4.80 -20.60
CA SER A 293 16.20 -5.13 -21.07
C SER A 293 16.25 -5.75 -22.46
N GLU A 294 15.40 -6.75 -22.67
CA GLU A 294 15.22 -7.38 -23.98
C GLU A 294 13.75 -7.36 -24.41
N THR A 295 13.56 -7.34 -25.72
CA THR A 295 12.22 -7.34 -26.34
C THR A 295 11.90 -8.69 -26.92
N ILE A 296 10.76 -9.25 -26.54
CA ILE A 296 10.32 -10.59 -26.92
C ILE A 296 8.99 -10.52 -27.64
N THR A 297 8.87 -11.23 -28.76
CA THR A 297 7.58 -11.39 -29.45
C THR A 297 6.85 -12.62 -28.92
N LEU A 298 5.73 -12.42 -28.21
CA LEU A 298 4.88 -13.51 -27.78
C LEU A 298 3.99 -14.03 -28.92
N PRO A 299 3.78 -15.35 -29.01
CA PRO A 299 2.82 -15.94 -29.98
C PRO A 299 1.41 -15.35 -29.83
N ALA A 300 0.97 -15.03 -28.62
CA ALA A 300 -0.31 -14.37 -28.32
C ALA A 300 -0.57 -13.11 -29.17
N PHE A 301 0.46 -12.32 -29.47
CA PHE A 301 0.30 -11.10 -30.27
C PHE A 301 -0.01 -11.40 -31.75
N ARG A 302 0.40 -12.57 -32.28
CA ARG A 302 0.06 -13.00 -33.63
C ARG A 302 -1.42 -13.39 -33.74
N SER A 303 -1.96 -14.04 -32.72
CA SER A 303 -3.37 -14.43 -32.66
C SER A 303 -4.30 -13.21 -32.62
N LEU A 304 -3.85 -12.09 -32.07
CA LEU A 304 -4.61 -10.83 -32.02
C LEU A 304 -4.63 -10.06 -33.35
N SER A 305 -3.70 -10.35 -34.25
CA SER A 305 -3.71 -9.73 -35.61
C SER A 305 -4.89 -10.22 -36.47
N ASP A 306 -5.51 -11.33 -36.10
CA ASP A 306 -6.74 -11.83 -36.77
C ASP A 306 -7.98 -11.13 -36.16
N LYS A 307 -8.36 -10.00 -36.75
CA LYS A 307 -9.50 -9.16 -36.33
C LYS A 307 -10.84 -9.91 -36.18
N LYS A 308 -11.00 -11.09 -36.72
CA LYS A 308 -12.23 -11.90 -36.58
C LYS A 308 -12.30 -12.57 -35.18
N ALA A 309 -11.16 -12.86 -34.57
CA ALA A 309 -11.13 -13.49 -33.24
C ALA A 309 -11.49 -12.52 -32.08
N LEU A 310 -11.39 -11.21 -32.35
CA LEU A 310 -11.54 -10.14 -31.35
C LEU A 310 -12.97 -9.58 -31.27
N ASN A 311 -13.88 -10.02 -32.15
CA ASN A 311 -15.24 -9.53 -32.16
C ASN A 311 -16.21 -10.61 -31.67
N ARG A 312 -17.04 -10.28 -30.68
CA ARG A 312 -18.20 -11.12 -30.33
C ARG A 312 -19.38 -10.79 -31.23
N LYS A 313 -20.09 -11.83 -31.61
CA LYS A 313 -21.42 -11.63 -32.25
C LYS A 313 -22.40 -11.19 -31.16
N SER A 314 -23.04 -10.05 -31.36
CA SER A 314 -24.21 -9.69 -30.56
C SER A 314 -25.34 -10.69 -30.90
N ASN A 315 -26.07 -11.14 -29.89
CA ASN A 315 -27.22 -12.02 -30.06
C ASN A 315 -28.45 -11.31 -30.69
N ASN A 316 -28.31 -10.07 -31.13
CA ASN A 316 -29.37 -9.28 -31.71
C ASN A 316 -29.22 -9.23 -33.24
N SER A 317 -30.29 -9.42 -34.00
CA SER A 317 -30.32 -9.49 -35.44
C SER A 317 -29.91 -8.21 -36.21
N ASN A 318 -29.62 -7.11 -35.48
CA ASN A 318 -29.07 -5.86 -36.03
C ASN A 318 -27.62 -5.61 -35.52
N SER A 319 -26.83 -6.66 -35.40
CA SER A 319 -25.61 -6.65 -34.63
C SER A 319 -24.45 -5.89 -35.28
N THR A 320 -24.04 -4.83 -34.67
CA THR A 320 -22.63 -4.39 -34.67
C THR A 320 -21.80 -5.44 -33.94
N ASN A 321 -20.67 -5.86 -34.52
CA ASN A 321 -19.69 -6.69 -33.81
C ASN A 321 -19.17 -5.91 -32.60
N MET A 322 -19.36 -6.44 -31.39
CA MET A 322 -18.84 -5.83 -30.16
C MET A 322 -17.40 -6.26 -29.95
N LEU A 323 -16.56 -5.36 -29.44
CA LEU A 323 -15.21 -5.69 -29.09
C LEU A 323 -15.19 -6.62 -27.86
N SER A 324 -14.41 -7.69 -27.95
CA SER A 324 -14.16 -8.59 -26.82
C SER A 324 -13.10 -8.03 -25.87
N ASP A 325 -13.21 -8.34 -24.59
CA ASP A 325 -12.15 -8.05 -23.62
C ASP A 325 -11.03 -9.07 -23.80
N CYS A 326 -9.81 -8.57 -24.03
CA CYS A 326 -8.63 -9.41 -24.25
C CYS A 326 -7.55 -9.08 -23.23
N GLN A 327 -7.22 -10.06 -22.38
CA GLN A 327 -6.23 -9.93 -21.32
C GLN A 327 -5.10 -10.93 -21.55
N LEU A 328 -3.86 -10.47 -21.42
CA LEU A 328 -2.66 -11.28 -21.47
C LEU A 328 -2.02 -11.30 -20.08
N LYS A 329 -2.01 -12.46 -19.41
CA LYS A 329 -1.20 -12.70 -18.22
C LYS A 329 0.16 -13.25 -18.64
N VAL A 330 1.24 -12.68 -18.11
CA VAL A 330 2.62 -13.18 -18.26
C VAL A 330 3.18 -13.45 -16.88
N SER A 331 3.71 -14.64 -16.65
CA SER A 331 4.28 -15.07 -15.36
C SER A 331 5.73 -15.49 -15.54
N ILE A 332 6.59 -15.01 -14.68
CA ILE A 332 8.00 -15.45 -14.59
C ILE A 332 8.10 -16.43 -13.43
N VAL A 333 8.57 -17.65 -13.73
CA VAL A 333 8.66 -18.73 -12.75
C VAL A 333 10.07 -19.29 -12.68
N LEU A 334 10.45 -19.86 -11.52
CA LEU A 334 11.73 -20.55 -11.37
C LEU A 334 11.79 -21.77 -12.30
N LYS A 335 12.92 -21.93 -13.01
CA LYS A 335 13.19 -23.06 -13.91
C LYS A 335 13.53 -24.33 -13.15
N SER A 336 14.23 -24.19 -12.03
CA SER A 336 14.70 -25.29 -11.18
C SER A 336 14.51 -24.93 -9.70
N ASP A 337 14.71 -25.92 -8.83
CA ASP A 337 14.70 -25.71 -7.38
C ASP A 337 15.79 -24.72 -6.97
N ALA A 338 15.43 -23.78 -6.12
CA ALA A 338 16.32 -22.86 -5.42
C ALA A 338 16.29 -23.15 -3.91
N LEU A 339 17.21 -22.58 -3.15
CA LEU A 339 17.24 -22.74 -1.67
C LEU A 339 15.95 -22.27 -1.00
N TRP A 340 15.27 -21.29 -1.59
CA TRP A 340 14.14 -20.59 -1.01
C TRP A 340 12.78 -20.97 -1.63
N ALA A 341 12.75 -21.63 -2.81
CA ALA A 341 11.50 -22.05 -3.46
C ALA A 341 11.73 -23.18 -4.47
N LYS A 342 10.68 -23.92 -4.77
CA LYS A 342 10.69 -25.01 -5.75
C LYS A 342 10.57 -24.50 -7.19
N ALA A 343 11.00 -25.31 -8.14
CA ALA A 343 10.75 -25.09 -9.56
C ALA A 343 9.26 -24.82 -9.83
N GLY A 344 8.96 -23.85 -10.69
CA GLY A 344 7.61 -23.40 -10.98
C GLY A 344 7.06 -22.34 -10.01
N HIS A 345 7.80 -21.96 -8.96
CA HIS A 345 7.41 -20.84 -8.11
C HIS A 345 7.28 -19.56 -8.93
N GLU A 346 6.11 -18.88 -8.85
CA GLU A 346 5.86 -17.59 -9.53
C GLU A 346 6.61 -16.47 -8.81
N VAL A 347 7.67 -15.99 -9.44
CA VAL A 347 8.52 -14.91 -8.94
C VAL A 347 7.81 -13.57 -9.11
N THR A 348 7.24 -13.37 -10.32
CA THR A 348 6.42 -12.19 -10.64
C THR A 348 5.45 -12.51 -11.76
N TRP A 349 4.43 -11.69 -11.88
CA TRP A 349 3.51 -11.73 -13.00
C TRP A 349 3.02 -10.32 -13.36
N GLU A 350 2.54 -10.16 -14.58
CA GLU A 350 1.85 -8.97 -15.05
C GLU A 350 0.64 -9.33 -15.89
N GLN A 351 -0.37 -8.48 -15.87
CA GLN A 351 -1.53 -8.63 -16.72
C GLN A 351 -1.70 -7.38 -17.58
N PHE A 352 -1.79 -7.60 -18.87
CA PHE A 352 -1.93 -6.52 -19.85
C PHE A 352 -3.32 -6.58 -20.51
N CYS A 353 -4.04 -5.47 -20.47
CA CYS A 353 -5.24 -5.30 -21.27
C CYS A 353 -4.82 -5.00 -22.72
N LEU A 354 -4.94 -5.96 -23.60
CA LEU A 354 -4.58 -5.82 -25.01
C LEU A 354 -5.72 -5.19 -25.83
N GLN A 355 -6.95 -5.44 -25.42
CA GLN A 355 -8.16 -4.82 -25.94
C GLN A 355 -9.21 -4.76 -24.83
N GLN A 356 -9.72 -3.57 -24.58
CA GLN A 356 -10.84 -3.41 -23.67
C GLN A 356 -12.14 -3.83 -24.37
N GLY A 357 -12.88 -4.71 -23.74
CA GLY A 357 -14.20 -5.13 -24.22
C GLY A 357 -15.23 -4.02 -24.11
N GLU A 358 -16.17 -4.01 -25.03
CA GLU A 358 -17.33 -3.14 -24.91
C GLU A 358 -18.26 -3.67 -23.83
N LEU A 359 -18.74 -2.78 -22.95
CA LEU A 359 -19.80 -3.12 -22.02
C LEU A 359 -21.07 -3.43 -22.82
N LEU A 360 -21.78 -4.48 -22.40
CA LEU A 360 -23.11 -4.75 -22.93
C LEU A 360 -23.96 -3.50 -22.72
N SER A 361 -24.43 -2.90 -23.83
CA SER A 361 -25.35 -1.78 -23.71
C SER A 361 -26.65 -2.25 -23.05
N ALA A 362 -27.33 -1.34 -22.38
CA ALA A 362 -28.63 -1.62 -21.76
C ALA A 362 -29.66 -2.18 -22.74
N ASP A 363 -29.44 -2.01 -24.08
CA ASP A 363 -30.27 -2.54 -25.12
C ASP A 363 -30.27 -4.07 -25.23
N LEU A 364 -29.31 -4.74 -24.63
CA LEU A 364 -29.23 -6.21 -24.54
C LEU A 364 -29.99 -6.80 -23.35
N ILE A 365 -30.46 -5.96 -22.44
CA ILE A 365 -31.31 -6.39 -21.36
C ILE A 365 -32.69 -6.71 -21.94
N ASN A 366 -33.16 -7.93 -21.70
CA ASN A 366 -34.47 -8.41 -22.15
C ASN A 366 -35.55 -7.34 -21.99
N LYS A 367 -36.15 -6.91 -23.08
CA LYS A 367 -37.27 -5.97 -23.12
C LYS A 367 -38.56 -6.61 -22.59
N GLY A 368 -38.52 -7.06 -21.35
CA GLY A 368 -39.71 -7.45 -20.60
C GLY A 368 -40.38 -6.19 -20.04
N ALA A 369 -41.71 -6.10 -20.16
CA ALA A 369 -42.43 -5.00 -19.52
C ALA A 369 -42.20 -5.05 -17.98
N LEU A 370 -41.65 -3.98 -17.43
CA LEU A 370 -41.57 -3.79 -15.99
C LEU A 370 -42.92 -3.40 -15.46
N GLN A 371 -43.28 -3.92 -14.30
CA GLN A 371 -44.48 -3.49 -13.56
C GLN A 371 -44.02 -2.50 -12.51
N VAL A 372 -44.60 -1.31 -12.54
CA VAL A 372 -44.37 -0.25 -11.57
C VAL A 372 -45.64 -0.13 -10.71
N LYS A 373 -45.51 -0.22 -9.40
CA LYS A 373 -46.55 0.03 -8.42
C LYS A 373 -46.07 1.06 -7.45
N GLU A 374 -46.84 2.10 -7.27
CA GLU A 374 -46.51 3.23 -6.39
C GLU A 374 -47.69 3.57 -5.50
N ASP A 375 -47.40 3.88 -4.27
CA ASP A 375 -48.34 4.49 -3.32
C ASP A 375 -47.64 5.65 -2.54
N ASP A 376 -48.34 6.20 -1.55
CA ASP A 376 -47.80 7.31 -0.72
C ASP A 376 -46.57 6.91 0.11
N LYS A 377 -46.30 5.62 0.28
CA LYS A 377 -45.26 5.12 1.19
C LYS A 377 -44.14 4.40 0.46
N SER A 378 -44.43 3.84 -0.70
CA SER A 378 -43.48 2.96 -1.40
C SER A 378 -43.57 3.04 -2.90
N LEU A 379 -42.46 2.72 -3.57
CA LEU A 379 -42.37 2.42 -4.98
C LEU A 379 -41.88 0.96 -5.11
N SER A 380 -42.54 0.17 -5.93
CA SER A 380 -42.10 -1.19 -6.29
C SER A 380 -41.97 -1.33 -7.79
N VAL A 381 -40.84 -1.86 -8.23
CA VAL A 381 -40.57 -2.16 -9.63
C VAL A 381 -40.28 -3.66 -9.72
N SER A 382 -41.00 -4.37 -10.56
CA SER A 382 -40.78 -5.80 -10.74
C SER A 382 -40.70 -6.19 -12.22
N GLY A 383 -39.89 -7.20 -12.48
CA GLY A 383 -39.68 -7.80 -13.79
C GLY A 383 -39.51 -9.32 -13.68
N ARG A 384 -39.09 -9.95 -14.77
CA ARG A 384 -38.89 -11.40 -14.79
C ARG A 384 -37.75 -11.81 -13.86
N GLY A 385 -38.09 -12.42 -12.72
CA GLY A 385 -37.15 -12.95 -11.76
C GLY A 385 -36.58 -11.94 -10.74
N PHE A 386 -37.08 -10.70 -10.74
CA PHE A 386 -36.65 -9.71 -9.75
C PHE A 386 -37.77 -8.77 -9.32
N SER A 387 -37.64 -8.20 -8.13
CA SER A 387 -38.40 -7.03 -7.69
C SER A 387 -37.55 -6.17 -6.77
N VAL A 388 -37.71 -4.87 -6.86
CA VAL A 388 -37.08 -3.88 -5.99
C VAL A 388 -38.17 -3.03 -5.38
N GLN A 389 -38.09 -2.78 -4.07
CA GLN A 389 -39.01 -1.91 -3.35
C GLN A 389 -38.24 -0.83 -2.60
N TRP A 390 -38.68 0.40 -2.74
CA TRP A 390 -38.19 1.58 -2.00
C TRP A 390 -39.27 2.10 -1.04
N GLU A 391 -38.84 2.60 0.09
CA GLU A 391 -39.68 3.47 0.92
C GLU A 391 -39.50 4.93 0.48
N LYS A 392 -40.55 5.77 0.67
CA LYS A 392 -40.57 7.15 0.14
C LYS A 392 -40.62 8.24 1.21
N LYS A 393 -40.57 7.90 2.50
CA LYS A 393 -40.87 8.85 3.58
C LYS A 393 -39.71 9.21 4.48
N THR A 394 -38.72 8.37 4.59
CA THR A 394 -37.62 8.60 5.53
C THR A 394 -36.34 8.99 4.80
N VAL A 395 -35.76 8.10 4.04
CA VAL A 395 -34.50 8.32 3.32
C VAL A 395 -34.53 7.83 1.88
N GLY A 396 -35.69 7.28 1.43
CA GLY A 396 -35.81 6.78 0.06
C GLY A 396 -35.08 5.47 -0.18
N SER A 397 -34.78 4.70 0.85
CA SER A 397 -33.94 3.50 0.75
C SER A 397 -34.63 2.32 0.08
N ILE A 398 -33.84 1.40 -0.46
CA ILE A 398 -34.33 0.10 -0.92
C ILE A 398 -34.65 -0.76 0.31
N THR A 399 -35.90 -1.16 0.43
CA THR A 399 -36.39 -1.99 1.55
C THR A 399 -36.48 -3.48 1.22
N SER A 400 -36.50 -3.82 -0.05
CA SER A 400 -36.46 -5.20 -0.52
C SER A 400 -35.83 -5.25 -1.92
N LEU A 401 -34.97 -6.24 -2.13
CA LEU A 401 -34.38 -6.59 -3.40
C LEU A 401 -34.47 -8.10 -3.59
N MET A 402 -35.48 -8.54 -4.31
CA MET A 402 -35.69 -9.95 -4.60
C MET A 402 -35.04 -10.32 -5.95
N TYR A 403 -34.34 -11.45 -5.98
CA TYR A 403 -33.83 -12.04 -7.21
C TYR A 403 -34.06 -13.55 -7.23
N ASN A 404 -34.75 -14.04 -8.25
CA ASN A 404 -35.14 -15.47 -8.37
C ASN A 404 -35.77 -16.05 -7.09
N GLY A 405 -36.68 -15.29 -6.46
CA GLY A 405 -37.37 -15.67 -5.25
C GLY A 405 -36.58 -15.63 -3.94
N LYS A 406 -35.34 -15.07 -3.99
CA LYS A 406 -34.50 -14.87 -2.81
C LYS A 406 -34.37 -13.38 -2.49
N GLU A 407 -34.54 -13.01 -1.22
CA GLU A 407 -34.21 -11.68 -0.74
C GLU A 407 -32.70 -11.51 -0.68
N ILE A 408 -32.18 -10.46 -1.31
CA ILE A 408 -30.74 -10.16 -1.40
C ILE A 408 -30.31 -9.26 -0.25
N LEU A 409 -31.20 -8.40 0.25
CA LEU A 409 -30.87 -7.51 1.36
C LEU A 409 -31.01 -8.24 2.68
N THR A 410 -29.98 -8.10 3.53
CA THR A 410 -30.03 -8.65 4.90
C THR A 410 -30.83 -7.71 5.78
N GLN A 411 -32.00 -8.13 6.21
CA GLN A 411 -32.89 -7.31 7.05
C GLN A 411 -32.50 -7.29 8.54
N ASN A 412 -31.47 -8.00 8.93
CA ASN A 412 -31.12 -8.19 10.33
C ASN A 412 -30.22 -7.06 10.81
N HIS A 413 -30.77 -6.07 11.48
CA HIS A 413 -30.16 -5.10 12.38
C HIS A 413 -30.01 -3.66 11.91
N PHE A 414 -30.23 -3.30 10.63
CA PHE A 414 -30.21 -1.89 10.21
C PHE A 414 -31.49 -1.53 9.46
N PRO A 415 -32.21 -0.47 9.89
CA PRO A 415 -33.49 -0.13 9.31
C PRO A 415 -33.42 0.49 7.91
N VAL A 416 -32.24 0.79 7.40
CA VAL A 416 -32.04 1.56 6.16
C VAL A 416 -30.93 0.95 5.31
N GLN A 417 -31.23 0.63 4.06
CA GLN A 417 -30.29 -0.01 3.13
C GLN A 417 -30.63 0.33 1.66
N PRO A 418 -29.65 0.44 0.77
CA PRO A 418 -28.33 1.01 0.97
C PRO A 418 -28.40 2.54 1.07
N VAL A 419 -27.47 3.13 1.78
CA VAL A 419 -27.32 4.59 1.90
C VAL A 419 -25.88 4.99 1.61
N THR A 420 -25.68 6.22 1.17
CA THR A 420 -24.33 6.77 1.01
C THR A 420 -23.65 6.86 2.37
N GLN A 421 -22.45 6.32 2.48
CA GLN A 421 -21.66 6.29 3.70
C GLN A 421 -20.33 6.97 3.49
N ALA A 422 -20.08 8.02 4.29
CA ALA A 422 -18.80 8.75 4.30
C ALA A 422 -17.88 8.34 5.46
N PHE A 423 -18.33 7.45 6.32
CA PHE A 423 -17.59 6.94 7.48
C PHE A 423 -17.19 5.49 7.26
N ARG A 424 -15.97 5.14 7.65
CA ARG A 424 -15.52 3.75 7.80
C ARG A 424 -15.14 3.46 9.24
N ALA A 425 -15.14 2.20 9.64
CA ALA A 425 -14.60 1.80 10.93
C ALA A 425 -13.12 2.25 11.04
N PRO A 426 -12.74 2.94 12.12
CA PRO A 426 -11.38 3.40 12.31
C PRO A 426 -10.40 2.22 12.43
N THR A 427 -9.30 2.30 11.69
CA THR A 427 -8.17 1.37 11.81
C THR A 427 -7.25 1.79 12.96
N ASP A 428 -6.23 1.00 13.26
CA ASP A 428 -5.25 1.35 14.28
C ASP A 428 -4.44 2.61 13.91
N ASN A 429 -4.21 2.87 12.62
CA ASN A 429 -3.63 4.12 12.14
C ASN A 429 -4.46 5.33 12.56
N ASP A 430 -5.78 5.22 12.52
CA ASP A 430 -6.68 6.30 12.89
C ASP A 430 -6.77 6.50 14.42
N LYS A 431 -6.37 5.49 15.21
CA LYS A 431 -6.54 5.46 16.67
C LYS A 431 -5.25 5.59 17.44
N SER A 432 -4.13 5.03 16.94
CA SER A 432 -2.96 4.75 17.80
C SER A 432 -2.00 5.91 17.94
N PHE A 433 -1.80 6.70 16.92
CA PHE A 433 -0.77 7.75 16.86
C PHE A 433 -1.20 9.11 17.42
N GLY A 434 -2.01 9.18 18.42
CA GLY A 434 -2.60 10.39 18.97
C GLY A 434 -4.11 10.36 18.84
N ASN A 435 -4.66 9.38 18.13
CA ASN A 435 -6.09 9.12 18.11
C ASN A 435 -6.94 10.25 17.47
N TRP A 436 -6.30 11.09 16.66
CA TRP A 436 -6.90 12.33 16.20
C TRP A 436 -7.94 12.09 15.11
N LEU A 437 -7.67 11.31 14.06
CA LEU A 437 -8.63 11.11 12.97
C LEU A 437 -9.92 10.45 13.45
N ALA A 438 -9.83 9.34 14.18
CA ALA A 438 -10.99 8.65 14.71
C ALA A 438 -11.77 9.52 15.68
N LYS A 439 -11.07 10.32 16.51
CA LYS A 439 -11.67 11.24 17.44
C LYS A 439 -12.38 12.39 16.72
N ASP A 440 -11.73 12.94 15.68
CA ASP A 440 -12.32 14.05 14.90
C ASP A 440 -13.56 13.59 14.15
N TRP A 441 -13.53 12.40 13.53
CA TRP A 441 -14.72 11.84 12.89
C TRP A 441 -15.90 11.69 13.85
N GLN A 442 -15.65 11.23 15.08
CA GLN A 442 -16.67 11.11 16.11
C GLN A 442 -17.14 12.47 16.63
N LEU A 443 -16.23 13.44 16.81
CA LEU A 443 -16.58 14.80 17.21
C LEU A 443 -17.51 15.46 16.20
N HIS A 444 -17.25 15.25 14.90
CA HIS A 444 -18.09 15.77 13.82
C HIS A 444 -19.33 14.91 13.53
N GLY A 445 -19.51 13.78 14.23
CA GLY A 445 -20.68 12.90 14.09
C GLY A 445 -20.73 12.13 12.78
N MET A 446 -19.57 11.87 12.14
CA MET A 446 -19.51 11.16 10.86
C MET A 446 -19.96 9.71 10.96
N ASP A 447 -19.87 9.12 12.15
CA ASP A 447 -20.31 7.76 12.46
C ASP A 447 -21.83 7.64 12.62
N HIS A 448 -22.54 8.76 12.85
CA HIS A 448 -23.99 8.82 13.06
C HIS A 448 -24.63 10.03 12.36
N PRO A 449 -24.57 10.13 11.03
CA PRO A 449 -25.21 11.23 10.31
C PRO A 449 -26.73 11.13 10.42
N LEU A 450 -27.39 12.29 10.51
CA LEU A 450 -28.83 12.37 10.29
C LEU A 450 -29.09 12.46 8.79
N ILE A 451 -29.81 11.48 8.24
CA ILE A 451 -30.12 11.42 6.82
C ILE A 451 -31.55 11.93 6.60
N SER A 452 -31.70 12.92 5.75
CA SER A 452 -33.01 13.44 5.33
C SER A 452 -33.24 13.25 3.84
N LEU A 453 -34.47 12.87 3.46
CA LEU A 453 -34.89 12.77 2.08
C LEU A 453 -35.26 14.16 1.56
N GLU A 454 -34.60 14.58 0.47
CA GLU A 454 -34.86 15.86 -0.21
C GLU A 454 -35.90 15.68 -1.34
N SER A 455 -35.69 14.64 -2.16
CA SER A 455 -36.62 14.28 -3.22
C SER A 455 -36.58 12.80 -3.54
N PHE A 456 -37.72 12.29 -4.02
CA PHE A 456 -37.87 10.94 -4.51
C PHE A 456 -38.74 10.99 -5.77
N ASP A 457 -38.13 10.66 -6.92
CA ASP A 457 -38.79 10.69 -8.22
C ASP A 457 -38.53 9.40 -8.98
N HIS A 458 -39.44 9.03 -9.86
CA HIS A 458 -39.18 7.97 -10.81
C HIS A 458 -39.67 8.32 -12.22
N GLU A 459 -39.07 7.70 -13.23
CA GLU A 459 -39.35 7.88 -14.63
C GLU A 459 -39.39 6.53 -15.33
N VAL A 460 -40.44 6.27 -16.09
CA VAL A 460 -40.50 5.13 -17.01
C VAL A 460 -40.11 5.62 -18.40
N ARG A 461 -38.98 5.18 -18.90
CA ARG A 461 -38.47 5.58 -20.21
C ARG A 461 -39.14 4.85 -21.33
N ALA A 462 -39.07 5.40 -22.56
CA ALA A 462 -39.63 4.81 -23.75
C ALA A 462 -39.04 3.44 -24.10
N ASP A 463 -37.81 3.13 -23.66
CA ASP A 463 -37.13 1.83 -23.81
C ASP A 463 -37.61 0.80 -22.79
N GLY A 464 -38.51 1.16 -21.87
CA GLY A 464 -39.05 0.31 -20.80
C GLY A 464 -38.19 0.29 -19.53
N ALA A 465 -37.10 1.03 -19.48
CA ALA A 465 -36.31 1.17 -18.26
C ALA A 465 -37.03 2.06 -17.23
N VAL A 466 -36.89 1.74 -15.96
CA VAL A 466 -37.35 2.57 -14.84
C VAL A 466 -36.13 3.18 -14.17
N ILE A 467 -36.08 4.51 -14.12
CA ILE A 467 -35.06 5.25 -13.41
C ILE A 467 -35.67 5.79 -12.12
N VAL A 468 -35.06 5.47 -10.98
CA VAL A 468 -35.42 6.02 -9.69
C VAL A 468 -34.33 7.00 -9.29
N ARG A 469 -34.70 8.23 -8.96
CA ARG A 469 -33.83 9.30 -8.51
C ARG A 469 -34.17 9.64 -7.06
N ILE A 470 -33.20 9.51 -6.21
CA ILE A 470 -33.32 9.79 -4.78
C ILE A 470 -32.25 10.80 -4.43
N ARG A 471 -32.65 11.89 -3.82
CA ARG A 471 -31.74 12.90 -3.28
C ARG A 471 -31.84 12.90 -1.78
N THR A 472 -30.70 12.72 -1.10
CA THR A 472 -30.64 12.75 0.36
C THR A 472 -29.57 13.74 0.82
N THR A 473 -29.76 14.27 2.02
CA THR A 473 -28.74 15.08 2.70
C THR A 473 -28.33 14.36 3.98
N ASN A 474 -27.04 14.10 4.11
CA ASN A 474 -26.42 13.60 5.34
C ASN A 474 -25.96 14.81 6.15
N LEU A 475 -26.61 15.06 7.28
CA LEU A 475 -26.27 16.12 8.22
C LEU A 475 -25.29 15.57 9.25
N TYR A 476 -24.15 16.20 9.36
CA TYR A 476 -23.15 16.00 10.40
C TYR A 476 -23.25 17.12 11.44
N LYS A 477 -22.54 17.04 12.55
CA LYS A 477 -22.53 18.12 13.55
C LYS A 477 -22.06 19.45 12.97
N GLU A 478 -21.13 19.38 12.02
CA GLU A 478 -20.60 20.52 11.29
C GLU A 478 -20.60 20.22 9.79
N GLY A 479 -21.51 20.84 9.04
CA GLY A 479 -21.63 20.66 7.61
C GLY A 479 -22.60 19.56 7.17
N ASN A 480 -22.76 19.44 5.85
CA ASN A 480 -23.61 18.43 5.21
C ASN A 480 -23.01 17.92 3.89
N VAL A 481 -23.49 16.76 3.46
CA VAL A 481 -23.21 16.17 2.14
C VAL A 481 -24.52 15.77 1.50
N THR A 482 -24.82 16.31 0.32
CA THR A 482 -25.99 15.95 -0.50
C THR A 482 -25.57 14.93 -1.55
N THR A 483 -26.30 13.85 -1.67
CA THR A 483 -26.04 12.73 -2.59
C THR A 483 -27.27 12.40 -3.43
#